data_d135f8f877e34e5929619e25ba27cfa1
#
_entry.id   d135f8f877e34e5929619e25ba27cfa1
#
_cell.length_a   1.000
_cell.length_b   1.000
_cell.length_c   1.000
_cell.angle_alpha   90.00
_cell.angle_beta   90.00
_cell.angle_gamma   90.00
#
_symmetry.space_group_name_H-M   'P 1'
#
loop_
_entity.id
_entity.type
_entity.pdbx_description
1 polymer ?
#
loop_
_entity_poly.entity_id
_entity_poly.type
_entity_poly.pdbx_seq_one_letter_code
_entity_poly.pdbx_strand_id
1 'polypeptide(L)'
;LNVPRAGHAGHLGLDRLLASPDIDFFAAPKAYRRVAPGEPGGEQVPAMSVNRRKLFVDELDNRTHLTGLEAGNMEETRTVLWRELAKNLSYGSAFWWMDLGGGWFDSPEIMRELARIEKYALRLRGQPARPVAEVLVVSDDASFLVMKPNYALHSDLLVDIPAEIQLAGAPVDHYRFADLETLDLSRYKVICFLNCLIVPRGVWQRLLPRFRPDAAFVWHYAPGIRSSGYDPGY
;
A
#
# COMPACT_ATOMS: atom_id res chain seq x y z
N LEU A 1 4.10 -9.23 -4.69
CA LEU A 1 3.81 -8.69 -3.34
C LEU A 1 2.32 -8.36 -3.10
N ASN A 2 1.42 -9.13 -3.60
CA ASN A 2 -0.01 -8.91 -3.38
C ASN A 2 -0.40 -9.42 -1.98
N VAL A 3 -0.60 -8.53 -1.01
CA VAL A 3 -0.87 -8.88 0.39
C VAL A 3 -2.12 -9.74 0.57
N PRO A 4 -3.27 -9.45 -0.05
CA PRO A 4 -4.45 -10.32 0.07
C PRO A 4 -4.25 -11.74 -0.47
N ARG A 5 -3.28 -11.92 -1.35
CA ARG A 5 -2.94 -13.21 -1.95
C ARG A 5 -1.67 -13.83 -1.37
N ALA A 6 -1.01 -13.21 -0.41
CA ALA A 6 0.27 -13.68 0.11
C ALA A 6 0.20 -15.14 0.57
N GLY A 7 -0.84 -15.51 1.31
CA GLY A 7 -1.05 -16.87 1.77
C GLY A 7 -1.32 -17.91 0.67
N HIS A 8 -1.82 -17.48 -0.50
CA HIS A 8 -2.11 -18.37 -1.64
C HIS A 8 -0.95 -18.44 -2.64
N ALA A 9 -0.26 -17.30 -2.83
CA ALA A 9 0.77 -17.15 -3.85
C ALA A 9 2.20 -17.35 -3.31
N GLY A 10 2.34 -17.62 -2.02
CA GLY A 10 3.64 -17.83 -1.39
C GLY A 10 4.49 -16.56 -1.26
N HIS A 11 3.87 -15.37 -1.27
CA HIS A 11 4.58 -14.09 -1.10
C HIS A 11 4.93 -13.81 0.36
N LEU A 12 5.33 -14.84 1.09
CA LEU A 12 5.72 -14.78 2.50
C LEU A 12 7.23 -14.52 2.63
N GLY A 13 7.67 -14.08 3.80
CA GLY A 13 9.08 -13.84 4.06
C GLY A 13 9.62 -12.55 3.45
N LEU A 14 8.79 -11.52 3.29
CA LEU A 14 9.18 -10.24 2.71
C LEU A 14 10.40 -9.61 3.40
N ASP A 15 10.55 -9.78 4.72
CA ASP A 15 11.73 -9.27 5.44
C ASP A 15 13.06 -9.84 4.93
N ARG A 16 13.08 -11.13 4.60
CA ARG A 16 14.26 -11.77 4.00
C ARG A 16 14.56 -11.21 2.61
N LEU A 17 13.53 -11.00 1.81
CA LEU A 17 13.68 -10.42 0.48
C LEU A 17 14.16 -8.97 0.56
N LEU A 18 13.60 -8.16 1.45
CA LEU A 18 14.01 -6.78 1.68
C LEU A 18 15.45 -6.66 2.19
N ALA A 19 15.94 -7.66 2.92
CA ALA A 19 17.30 -7.72 3.44
C ALA A 19 18.31 -8.28 2.43
N SER A 20 17.87 -8.93 1.35
CA SER A 20 18.79 -9.54 0.37
C SER A 20 19.61 -8.48 -0.37
N PRO A 21 20.94 -8.63 -0.46
CA PRO A 21 21.78 -7.75 -1.27
C PRO A 21 21.58 -7.97 -2.79
N ASP A 22 20.98 -9.10 -3.18
CA ASP A 22 20.80 -9.49 -4.58
C ASP A 22 19.52 -8.92 -5.21
N ILE A 23 18.74 -8.17 -4.45
CA ILE A 23 17.48 -7.55 -4.91
C ILE A 23 17.61 -6.03 -4.79
N ASP A 24 17.48 -5.32 -5.91
CA ASP A 24 17.57 -3.87 -5.96
C ASP A 24 16.21 -3.20 -5.79
N PHE A 25 15.16 -3.77 -6.39
CA PHE A 25 13.81 -3.20 -6.35
C PHE A 25 12.73 -4.29 -6.39
N PHE A 26 11.51 -3.89 -6.07
CA PHE A 26 10.31 -4.70 -6.21
C PHE A 26 9.34 -4.00 -7.15
N ALA A 27 8.69 -4.79 -7.98
CA ALA A 27 7.66 -4.30 -8.88
C ALA A 27 6.38 -5.12 -8.73
N ALA A 28 5.25 -4.45 -8.69
CA ALA A 28 3.92 -5.07 -8.71
C ALA A 28 2.85 -3.99 -8.91
N PRO A 29 1.65 -4.34 -9.40
CA PRO A 29 0.51 -3.45 -9.28
C PRO A 29 0.24 -3.18 -7.79
N LYS A 30 0.24 -1.91 -7.40
CA LYS A 30 -0.07 -1.51 -6.03
C LYS A 30 -1.51 -1.83 -5.66
N ALA A 31 -2.41 -1.75 -6.63
CA ALA A 31 -3.80 -2.12 -6.49
C ALA A 31 -4.35 -2.75 -7.75
N TYR A 32 -5.15 -3.80 -7.59
CA TYR A 32 -5.99 -4.33 -8.68
C TYR A 32 -7.40 -3.72 -8.72
N ARG A 33 -7.72 -2.85 -7.79
CA ARG A 33 -8.93 -2.04 -7.85
C ARG A 33 -8.72 -0.93 -8.88
N ARG A 34 -9.21 -1.17 -10.07
CA ARG A 34 -9.24 -0.20 -11.17
C ARG A 34 -10.52 0.61 -11.05
N VAL A 35 -10.52 1.48 -10.06
CA VAL A 35 -11.72 2.20 -9.66
C VAL A 35 -11.88 3.51 -10.41
N ALA A 36 -13.14 3.90 -10.56
CA ALA A 36 -13.56 5.13 -11.23
C ALA A 36 -13.01 6.40 -10.55
N PRO A 37 -13.13 7.56 -11.18
CA PRO A 37 -12.85 8.84 -10.55
C PRO A 37 -13.61 9.01 -9.22
N GLY A 38 -12.95 9.62 -8.24
CA GLY A 38 -13.49 9.79 -6.88
C GLY A 38 -13.22 8.64 -5.92
N GLU A 39 -12.80 7.50 -6.42
CA GLU A 39 -12.40 6.36 -5.60
C GLU A 39 -10.93 6.44 -5.16
N PRO A 40 -10.54 5.85 -4.03
CA PRO A 40 -9.16 5.98 -3.51
C PRO A 40 -8.12 5.17 -4.28
N GLY A 41 -8.52 4.25 -5.16
CA GLY A 41 -7.62 3.40 -5.93
C GLY A 41 -7.08 2.18 -5.19
N GLY A 42 -7.43 1.99 -3.93
CA GLY A 42 -7.02 0.83 -3.13
C GLY A 42 -5.51 0.70 -2.91
N GLU A 43 -5.12 -0.27 -2.12
CA GLU A 43 -3.73 -0.65 -1.91
C GLU A 43 -3.66 -2.11 -1.45
N GLN A 44 -2.84 -2.93 -2.10
CA GLN A 44 -2.66 -4.36 -1.78
C GLN A 44 -1.19 -4.71 -1.57
N VAL A 45 -0.31 -3.74 -1.70
CA VAL A 45 1.13 -3.93 -1.55
C VAL A 45 1.64 -2.94 -0.50
N PRO A 46 2.41 -3.36 0.48
CA PRO A 46 2.97 -2.46 1.48
C PRO A 46 4.12 -1.62 0.88
N ALA A 47 3.80 -0.79 -0.12
CA ALA A 47 4.76 -0.02 -0.90
C ALA A 47 5.63 0.87 -0.02
N MET A 48 5.05 1.54 0.97
CA MET A 48 5.80 2.38 1.90
C MET A 48 6.81 1.56 2.72
N SER A 49 6.45 0.34 3.13
CA SER A 49 7.36 -0.58 3.83
C SER A 49 8.53 -1.01 2.94
N VAL A 50 8.25 -1.31 1.68
CA VAL A 50 9.28 -1.65 0.70
C VAL A 50 10.22 -0.46 0.49
N ASN A 51 9.69 0.73 0.29
CA ASN A 51 10.47 1.95 0.02
C ASN A 51 11.41 2.37 1.17
N ARG A 52 11.25 1.80 2.36
CA ARG A 52 12.21 2.00 3.45
C ARG A 52 13.58 1.34 3.22
N ARG A 53 13.62 0.31 2.39
CA ARG A 53 14.81 -0.53 2.20
C ARG A 53 15.19 -0.74 0.74
N LYS A 54 14.20 -0.77 -0.14
CA LYS A 54 14.35 -1.05 -1.59
C LYS A 54 13.41 -0.12 -2.36
N LEU A 55 13.70 0.11 -3.62
CA LEU A 55 12.77 0.83 -4.48
C LEU A 55 11.53 -0.02 -4.76
N PHE A 56 10.35 0.55 -4.56
CA PHE A 56 9.11 -0.01 -5.08
C PHE A 56 8.74 0.66 -6.40
N VAL A 57 8.42 -0.13 -7.40
CA VAL A 57 7.98 0.34 -8.71
C VAL A 57 6.54 -0.14 -8.94
N ASP A 58 5.61 0.80 -9.00
CA ASP A 58 4.19 0.53 -9.20
C ASP A 58 3.90 0.27 -10.67
N GLU A 59 3.24 -0.83 -10.94
CA GLU A 59 2.75 -1.19 -12.26
C GLU A 59 1.35 -0.63 -12.44
N LEU A 60 1.25 0.50 -13.15
CA LEU A 60 0.00 1.21 -13.36
C LEU A 60 -0.76 0.62 -14.54
N ASP A 61 -1.54 -0.40 -14.27
CA ASP A 61 -2.40 -1.08 -15.25
C ASP A 61 -3.82 -0.49 -15.29
N ASN A 62 -3.95 0.79 -14.99
CA ASN A 62 -5.20 1.53 -15.05
C ASN A 62 -5.68 1.66 -16.49
N ARG A 63 -6.93 1.29 -16.71
CA ARG A 63 -7.58 1.42 -18.00
C ARG A 63 -7.99 2.88 -18.26
N THR A 64 -8.11 3.20 -19.53
CA THR A 64 -8.57 4.51 -20.00
C THR A 64 -9.96 4.40 -20.61
N HIS A 65 -10.55 5.53 -21.00
CA HIS A 65 -11.86 5.57 -21.67
C HIS A 65 -11.87 4.79 -23.00
N LEU A 66 -10.72 4.49 -23.59
CA LEU A 66 -10.63 3.68 -24.80
C LEU A 66 -11.05 2.23 -24.56
N THR A 67 -11.05 1.77 -23.32
CA THR A 67 -11.52 0.43 -22.94
C THR A 67 -12.99 0.40 -22.54
N GLY A 68 -13.58 1.55 -22.20
CA GLY A 68 -14.97 1.69 -21.76
C GLY A 68 -15.29 1.03 -20.40
N LEU A 69 -14.30 0.72 -19.58
CA LEU A 69 -14.52 -0.05 -18.35
C LEU A 69 -14.42 0.76 -17.05
N GLU A 70 -13.47 1.70 -16.94
CA GLU A 70 -13.20 2.42 -15.67
C GLU A 70 -13.38 3.92 -15.82
N ALA A 71 -13.19 4.43 -17.02
CA ALA A 71 -13.40 5.81 -17.38
C ALA A 71 -14.27 5.87 -18.63
N GLY A 72 -15.28 6.74 -18.64
CA GLY A 72 -16.19 6.89 -19.73
C GLY A 72 -15.75 7.93 -20.78
N ASN A 73 -14.78 8.77 -20.43
CA ASN A 73 -14.30 9.88 -21.26
C ASN A 73 -12.87 10.30 -20.88
N MET A 74 -12.31 11.25 -21.64
CA MET A 74 -10.94 11.73 -21.44
C MET A 74 -10.76 12.46 -20.09
N GLU A 75 -11.77 13.16 -19.61
CA GLU A 75 -11.70 13.88 -18.32
C GLU A 75 -11.56 12.91 -17.15
N GLU A 76 -12.34 11.83 -17.18
CA GLU A 76 -12.25 10.77 -16.17
C GLU A 76 -10.92 10.01 -16.29
N THR A 77 -10.47 9.71 -17.50
CA THR A 77 -9.12 9.15 -17.72
C THR A 77 -8.05 10.03 -17.09
N ARG A 78 -8.07 11.32 -17.35
CA ARG A 78 -7.14 12.29 -16.77
C ARG A 78 -7.16 12.24 -15.25
N THR A 79 -8.34 12.25 -14.65
CA THR A 79 -8.52 12.19 -13.19
C THR A 79 -7.88 10.96 -12.59
N VAL A 80 -8.08 9.78 -13.19
CA VAL A 80 -7.48 8.52 -12.74
C VAL A 80 -5.95 8.57 -12.86
N LEU A 81 -5.42 9.00 -14.00
CA LEU A 81 -3.96 9.07 -14.22
C LEU A 81 -3.27 9.99 -13.21
N TRP A 82 -3.84 11.16 -12.93
CA TRP A 82 -3.29 12.09 -11.95
C TRP A 82 -3.41 11.57 -10.51
N ARG A 83 -4.47 10.85 -10.17
CA ARG A 83 -4.61 10.17 -8.88
C ARG A 83 -3.47 9.18 -8.65
N GLU A 84 -3.16 8.35 -9.65
CA GLU A 84 -2.08 7.37 -9.53
C GLU A 84 -0.71 8.04 -9.40
N LEU A 85 -0.45 9.13 -10.12
CA LEU A 85 0.74 9.94 -9.89
C LEU A 85 0.81 10.43 -8.44
N ALA A 86 -0.27 11.03 -7.93
CA ALA A 86 -0.30 11.60 -6.59
C ALA A 86 -0.04 10.53 -5.52
N LYS A 87 -0.62 9.35 -5.67
CA LYS A 87 -0.38 8.21 -4.77
C LYS A 87 1.07 7.76 -4.81
N ASN A 88 1.66 7.62 -5.98
CA ASN A 88 3.06 7.20 -6.09
C ASN A 88 4.03 8.23 -5.52
N LEU A 89 3.77 9.51 -5.73
CA LEU A 89 4.56 10.59 -5.12
C LEU A 89 4.45 10.57 -3.59
N SER A 90 3.25 10.37 -3.04
CA SER A 90 3.04 10.32 -1.58
C SER A 90 3.75 9.12 -0.93
N TYR A 91 3.91 8.02 -1.63
CA TYR A 91 4.56 6.80 -1.14
C TYR A 91 6.06 6.74 -1.45
N GLY A 92 6.57 7.70 -2.22
CA GLY A 92 7.96 7.69 -2.68
C GLY A 92 8.26 6.56 -3.66
N SER A 93 7.26 6.06 -4.36
CA SER A 93 7.38 4.97 -5.34
C SER A 93 7.73 5.48 -6.72
N ALA A 94 8.50 4.68 -7.47
CA ALA A 94 8.54 4.80 -8.91
C ALA A 94 7.33 4.11 -9.54
N PHE A 95 7.10 4.32 -10.84
CA PHE A 95 6.00 3.68 -11.56
C PHE A 95 6.27 3.61 -13.06
N TRP A 96 5.55 2.73 -13.74
CA TRP A 96 5.39 2.74 -15.19
C TRP A 96 3.93 2.54 -15.59
N TRP A 97 3.58 3.04 -16.77
CA TRP A 97 2.28 2.78 -17.36
C TRP A 97 2.30 1.43 -18.07
N MET A 98 1.40 0.54 -17.68
CA MET A 98 1.29 -0.78 -18.27
C MET A 98 0.04 -0.88 -19.14
N ASP A 99 0.23 -1.25 -20.40
CA ASP A 99 -0.85 -1.56 -21.33
C ASP A 99 -0.96 -3.09 -21.50
N LEU A 100 -1.67 -3.73 -20.57
CA LEU A 100 -1.79 -5.18 -20.52
C LEU A 100 -2.58 -5.76 -21.71
N GLY A 101 -3.58 -5.02 -22.21
CA GLY A 101 -4.46 -5.47 -23.27
C GLY A 101 -4.12 -4.94 -24.66
N GLY A 102 -3.27 -3.95 -24.74
CA GLY A 102 -2.96 -3.18 -25.93
C GLY A 102 -4.02 -2.13 -26.25
N GLY A 103 -3.58 -0.94 -26.68
CA GLY A 103 -4.44 0.15 -27.11
C GLY A 103 -5.08 0.98 -26.01
N TRP A 104 -4.78 0.74 -24.74
CA TRP A 104 -5.37 1.53 -23.63
C TRP A 104 -4.94 2.98 -23.65
N PHE A 105 -3.75 3.25 -24.18
CA PHE A 105 -3.15 4.57 -24.28
C PHE A 105 -3.00 5.07 -25.73
N ASP A 106 -3.60 4.38 -26.70
CA ASP A 106 -3.48 4.68 -28.13
C ASP A 106 -4.33 5.90 -28.55
N SER A 107 -4.00 7.04 -27.97
CA SER A 107 -4.60 8.33 -28.25
C SER A 107 -3.55 9.45 -28.09
N PRO A 108 -3.42 10.34 -29.09
CA PRO A 108 -2.53 11.50 -28.96
C PRO A 108 -2.88 12.40 -27.76
N GLU A 109 -4.13 12.44 -27.34
CA GLU A 109 -4.54 13.23 -26.18
C GLU A 109 -4.07 12.59 -24.88
N ILE A 110 -4.22 11.27 -24.71
CA ILE A 110 -3.70 10.54 -23.57
C ILE A 110 -2.18 10.65 -23.51
N MET A 111 -1.49 10.46 -24.63
CA MET A 111 -0.03 10.56 -24.67
C MET A 111 0.48 11.96 -24.28
N ARG A 112 -0.23 13.03 -24.68
CA ARG A 112 0.10 14.39 -24.20
C ARG A 112 -0.10 14.51 -22.67
N GLU A 113 -1.13 13.88 -22.12
CA GLU A 113 -1.36 13.91 -20.67
C GLU A 113 -0.29 13.12 -19.90
N LEU A 114 0.12 11.95 -20.41
CA LEU A 114 1.23 11.19 -19.82
C LEU A 114 2.53 11.98 -19.82
N ALA A 115 2.83 12.70 -20.92
CA ALA A 115 4.01 13.57 -20.99
C ALA A 115 3.94 14.74 -19.98
N ARG A 116 2.74 15.27 -19.69
CA ARG A 116 2.55 16.28 -18.63
C ARG A 116 2.80 15.69 -17.24
N ILE A 117 2.29 14.49 -16.98
CA ILE A 117 2.49 13.76 -15.73
C ILE A 117 3.97 13.50 -15.50
N GLU A 118 4.68 12.99 -16.51
CA GLU A 118 6.13 12.75 -16.45
C GLU A 118 6.89 14.03 -16.11
N LYS A 119 6.62 15.10 -16.84
CA LYS A 119 7.25 16.40 -16.59
C LYS A 119 7.03 16.90 -15.18
N TYR A 120 5.82 16.69 -14.63
CA TYR A 120 5.48 17.06 -13.26
C TYR A 120 6.23 16.20 -12.23
N ALA A 121 6.25 14.88 -12.43
CA ALA A 121 6.98 13.95 -11.59
C ALA A 121 8.49 14.27 -11.54
N LEU A 122 9.09 14.55 -12.69
CA LEU A 122 10.50 14.93 -12.79
C LEU A 122 10.82 16.23 -12.04
N ARG A 123 9.91 17.20 -12.03
CA ARG A 123 10.08 18.44 -11.27
C ARG A 123 10.06 18.23 -9.75
N LEU A 124 9.33 17.25 -9.28
CA LEU A 124 9.24 16.92 -7.87
C LEU A 124 10.34 15.96 -7.40
N ARG A 125 11.04 15.33 -8.34
CA ARG A 125 12.15 14.43 -8.03
C ARG A 125 13.23 15.17 -7.24
N GLY A 126 13.59 14.59 -6.08
CA GLY A 126 14.62 15.16 -5.20
C GLY A 126 14.16 16.37 -4.37
N GLN A 127 12.89 16.78 -4.46
CA GLN A 127 12.35 17.78 -3.55
C GLN A 127 12.20 17.16 -2.15
N PRO A 128 12.53 17.92 -1.09
CA PRO A 128 12.32 17.45 0.26
C PRO A 128 10.82 17.25 0.52
N ALA A 129 10.45 16.06 0.94
CA ALA A 129 9.09 15.74 1.36
C ALA A 129 9.02 15.66 2.89
N ARG A 130 7.94 16.17 3.47
CA ARG A 130 7.64 16.00 4.89
C ARG A 130 6.48 15.04 5.05
N PRO A 131 6.61 14.02 5.90
CA PRO A 131 5.47 13.19 6.26
C PRO A 131 4.42 14.04 6.97
N VAL A 132 3.18 14.00 6.48
CA VAL A 132 2.06 14.77 7.04
C VAL A 132 0.96 13.86 7.60
N ALA A 133 1.06 12.55 7.41
CA ALA A 133 0.06 11.61 7.86
C ALA A 133 0.01 11.54 9.38
N GLU A 134 -1.18 11.66 9.94
CA GLU A 134 -1.49 11.45 11.35
C GLU A 134 -2.30 10.16 11.57
N VAL A 135 -2.69 9.48 10.49
CA VAL A 135 -3.34 8.18 10.50
C VAL A 135 -2.34 7.14 10.01
N LEU A 136 -2.19 6.06 10.78
CA LEU A 136 -1.36 4.91 10.43
C LEU A 136 -2.23 3.68 10.23
N VAL A 137 -2.12 3.07 9.08
CA VAL A 137 -2.68 1.74 8.80
C VAL A 137 -1.56 0.71 8.93
N VAL A 138 -1.84 -0.38 9.63
CA VAL A 138 -0.87 -1.44 9.92
C VAL A 138 -1.40 -2.78 9.45
N SER A 139 -0.68 -3.43 8.56
CA SER A 139 -0.89 -4.83 8.16
C SER A 139 0.21 -5.73 8.72
N ASP A 140 -0.06 -7.04 8.86
CA ASP A 140 0.91 -7.98 9.40
C ASP A 140 1.09 -9.21 8.50
N ASP A 141 2.31 -9.40 8.00
CA ASP A 141 2.67 -10.51 7.13
C ASP A 141 2.70 -11.84 7.91
N ALA A 142 3.15 -11.81 9.16
CA ALA A 142 3.26 -13.02 9.98
C ALA A 142 1.90 -13.65 10.27
N SER A 143 0.85 -12.84 10.34
CA SER A 143 -0.51 -13.29 10.59
C SER A 143 -1.08 -14.17 9.48
N PHE A 144 -0.56 -14.07 8.25
CA PHE A 144 -0.95 -15.00 7.16
C PHE A 144 -0.58 -16.45 7.45
N LEU A 145 0.50 -16.68 8.20
CA LEU A 145 0.96 -18.03 8.54
C LEU A 145 0.00 -18.77 9.49
N VAL A 146 -0.87 -18.05 10.17
CA VAL A 146 -1.81 -18.59 11.16
C VAL A 146 -3.27 -18.44 10.74
N MET A 147 -3.51 -17.87 9.57
CA MET A 147 -4.84 -17.72 8.98
C MET A 147 -5.09 -18.85 7.98
N LYS A 148 -6.28 -19.45 8.04
CA LYS A 148 -6.73 -20.28 6.92
C LYS A 148 -6.87 -19.37 5.69
N PRO A 149 -6.34 -19.76 4.52
CA PRO A 149 -6.56 -19.03 3.30
C PRO A 149 -8.04 -18.78 3.07
N ASN A 150 -8.46 -17.53 3.23
CA ASN A 150 -9.83 -17.08 2.97
C ASN A 150 -9.73 -15.76 2.23
N TYR A 151 -9.99 -15.83 0.94
CA TYR A 151 -9.85 -14.67 0.07
C TYR A 151 -10.79 -13.52 0.47
N ALA A 152 -12.01 -13.81 0.88
CA ALA A 152 -12.98 -12.78 1.28
C ALA A 152 -12.48 -12.00 2.50
N LEU A 153 -12.12 -12.68 3.59
CA LEU A 153 -11.62 -12.02 4.80
C LEU A 153 -10.34 -11.21 4.53
N HIS A 154 -9.43 -11.74 3.69
CA HIS A 154 -8.22 -11.01 3.34
C HIS A 154 -8.53 -9.77 2.50
N SER A 155 -9.51 -9.86 1.57
CA SER A 155 -9.95 -8.72 0.78
C SER A 155 -10.55 -7.65 1.69
N ASP A 156 -11.46 -8.03 2.56
CA ASP A 156 -12.12 -7.09 3.48
C ASP A 156 -11.10 -6.35 4.34
N LEU A 157 -10.18 -7.08 4.99
CA LEU A 157 -9.21 -6.49 5.92
C LEU A 157 -8.12 -5.67 5.22
N LEU A 158 -7.65 -6.10 4.04
CA LEU A 158 -6.41 -5.60 3.45
C LEU A 158 -6.59 -4.81 2.16
N VAL A 159 -7.81 -4.74 1.64
CA VAL A 159 -8.14 -3.96 0.45
C VAL A 159 -9.29 -2.99 0.76
N ASP A 160 -10.41 -3.51 1.26
CA ASP A 160 -11.62 -2.71 1.39
C ASP A 160 -11.54 -1.74 2.57
N ILE A 161 -11.15 -2.21 3.76
CA ILE A 161 -10.96 -1.34 4.93
C ILE A 161 -9.92 -0.23 4.69
N PRO A 162 -8.72 -0.50 4.15
CA PRO A 162 -7.79 0.57 3.80
C PRO A 162 -8.37 1.59 2.81
N ALA A 163 -9.15 1.13 1.83
CA ALA A 163 -9.80 2.01 0.89
C ALA A 163 -10.83 2.93 1.58
N GLU A 164 -11.64 2.40 2.47
CA GLU A 164 -12.60 3.19 3.27
C GLU A 164 -11.88 4.20 4.18
N ILE A 165 -10.77 3.82 4.79
CA ILE A 165 -9.95 4.74 5.60
C ILE A 165 -9.42 5.89 4.74
N GLN A 166 -9.00 5.62 3.51
CA GLN A 166 -8.53 6.66 2.58
C GLN A 166 -9.65 7.66 2.20
N LEU A 167 -10.92 7.22 2.18
CA LEU A 167 -12.07 8.09 1.93
C LEU A 167 -12.38 9.06 3.08
N ALA A 168 -11.81 8.85 4.26
CA ALA A 168 -11.97 9.77 5.38
C ALA A 168 -11.33 11.17 5.15
N GLY A 169 -10.55 11.32 4.07
CA GLY A 169 -9.97 12.61 3.68
C GLY A 169 -8.73 13.03 4.48
N ALA A 170 -8.25 12.18 5.38
CA ALA A 170 -7.00 12.39 6.10
C ALA A 170 -5.82 11.74 5.36
N PRO A 171 -4.61 12.35 5.40
CA PRO A 171 -3.42 11.66 4.93
C PRO A 171 -3.14 10.40 5.75
N VAL A 172 -2.86 9.30 5.06
CA VAL A 172 -2.70 7.97 5.65
C VAL A 172 -1.36 7.39 5.24
N ASP A 173 -0.59 6.90 6.22
CA ASP A 173 0.55 6.03 5.98
C ASP A 173 0.14 4.57 6.16
N HIS A 174 0.68 3.68 5.32
CA HIS A 174 0.48 2.25 5.46
C HIS A 174 1.81 1.52 5.60
N TYR A 175 2.01 0.89 6.76
CA TYR A 175 3.21 0.12 7.07
C TYR A 175 2.86 -1.28 7.58
N ARG A 176 3.84 -2.17 7.54
CA ARG A 176 3.73 -3.49 8.16
C ARG A 176 4.01 -3.39 9.67
N PHE A 177 3.46 -4.33 10.43
CA PHE A 177 3.70 -4.43 11.87
C PHE A 177 5.21 -4.53 12.21
N ALA A 178 5.97 -5.27 11.41
CA ALA A 178 7.42 -5.40 11.57
C ALA A 178 8.19 -4.07 11.45
N ASP A 179 7.65 -3.07 10.75
CA ASP A 179 8.33 -1.78 10.57
C ASP A 179 8.15 -0.85 11.78
N LEU A 180 7.18 -1.11 12.66
CA LEU A 180 6.84 -0.22 13.78
C LEU A 180 8.01 0.00 14.74
N GLU A 181 8.91 -0.97 14.89
CA GLU A 181 10.08 -0.83 15.76
C GLU A 181 11.08 0.23 15.29
N THR A 182 11.00 0.65 14.03
CA THR A 182 11.95 1.62 13.43
C THR A 182 11.28 2.90 12.91
N LEU A 183 9.95 3.00 13.01
CA LEU A 183 9.20 4.20 12.65
C LEU A 183 9.18 5.22 13.78
N ASP A 184 9.04 6.50 13.44
CA ASP A 184 8.58 7.51 14.38
C ASP A 184 7.07 7.38 14.57
N LEU A 185 6.66 6.80 15.70
CA LEU A 185 5.27 6.55 16.03
C LEU A 185 4.58 7.72 16.73
N SER A 186 5.37 8.70 17.20
CA SER A 186 4.86 9.80 18.01
C SER A 186 3.93 10.77 17.26
N ARG A 187 3.99 10.77 15.94
CA ARG A 187 3.19 11.66 15.09
C ARG A 187 1.76 11.18 14.83
N TYR A 188 1.50 9.87 14.99
CA TYR A 188 0.22 9.29 14.63
C TYR A 188 -0.81 9.47 15.74
N LYS A 189 -1.97 10.02 15.38
CA LYS A 189 -3.14 10.22 16.24
C LYS A 189 -4.07 9.02 16.23
N VAL A 190 -4.19 8.36 15.08
CA VAL A 190 -5.04 7.19 14.89
C VAL A 190 -4.23 6.08 14.26
N ILE A 191 -4.27 4.90 14.85
CA ILE A 191 -3.57 3.72 14.38
C ILE A 191 -4.59 2.61 14.16
N CYS A 192 -4.72 2.17 12.90
CA CYS A 192 -5.65 1.13 12.48
C CYS A 192 -4.89 -0.16 12.17
N PHE A 193 -4.99 -1.15 13.06
CA PHE A 193 -4.43 -2.48 12.87
C PHE A 193 -5.43 -3.36 12.12
N LEU A 194 -5.05 -3.87 10.95
CA LEU A 194 -5.96 -4.59 10.06
C LEU A 194 -6.06 -6.09 10.41
N ASN A 195 -4.98 -6.80 10.18
CA ASN A 195 -4.92 -8.26 10.33
C ASN A 195 -3.87 -8.71 11.36
N CYS A 196 -3.61 -7.91 12.38
CA CYS A 196 -2.58 -8.18 13.38
C CYS A 196 -3.04 -9.25 14.39
N LEU A 197 -3.16 -10.50 13.94
CA LEU A 197 -3.55 -11.64 14.77
C LEU A 197 -2.42 -12.08 15.71
N ILE A 198 -1.19 -11.85 15.33
CA ILE A 198 0.00 -12.12 16.12
C ILE A 198 0.53 -10.79 16.66
N VAL A 199 0.40 -10.60 17.97
CA VAL A 199 0.95 -9.44 18.65
C VAL A 199 1.79 -9.94 19.83
N PRO A 200 3.11 -10.15 19.64
CA PRO A 200 3.98 -10.61 20.72
C PRO A 200 4.00 -9.59 21.85
N ARG A 201 3.72 -10.07 23.07
CA ARG A 201 3.59 -9.21 24.25
C ARG A 201 4.82 -8.32 24.47
N GLY A 202 6.02 -8.87 24.32
CA GLY A 202 7.26 -8.11 24.50
C GLY A 202 7.46 -7.03 23.42
N VAL A 203 7.02 -7.27 22.20
CA VAL A 203 7.04 -6.27 21.12
C VAL A 203 6.06 -5.14 21.44
N TRP A 204 4.83 -5.48 21.78
CA TRP A 204 3.81 -4.48 22.12
C TRP A 204 4.20 -3.60 23.30
N GLN A 205 4.78 -4.19 24.34
CA GLN A 205 5.28 -3.42 25.49
C GLN A 205 6.39 -2.41 25.13
N ARG A 206 7.21 -2.70 24.11
CA ARG A 206 8.21 -1.76 23.61
C ARG A 206 7.63 -0.70 22.70
N LEU A 207 6.59 -1.04 21.93
CA LEU A 207 5.97 -0.12 20.97
C LEU A 207 5.06 0.90 21.66
N LEU A 208 4.26 0.46 22.64
CA LEU A 208 3.22 1.29 23.25
C LEU A 208 3.73 2.65 23.77
N PRO A 209 4.87 2.74 24.48
CA PRO A 209 5.39 4.03 24.96
C PRO A 209 5.90 4.96 23.87
N ARG A 210 6.06 4.47 22.62
CA ARG A 210 6.56 5.25 21.49
C ARG A 210 5.44 5.97 20.74
N PHE A 211 4.21 5.57 20.95
CA PHE A 211 3.05 6.33 20.48
C PHE A 211 2.81 7.53 21.36
N ARG A 212 2.16 8.53 20.81
CA ARG A 212 1.71 9.67 21.61
C ARG A 212 0.68 9.22 22.66
N PRO A 213 0.61 9.87 23.84
CA PRO A 213 -0.26 9.44 24.93
C PRO A 213 -1.75 9.46 24.61
N ASP A 214 -2.17 10.32 23.68
CA ASP A 214 -3.55 10.50 23.23
C ASP A 214 -3.88 9.78 21.91
N ALA A 215 -3.02 8.84 21.49
CA ALA A 215 -3.27 8.03 20.30
C ALA A 215 -4.49 7.13 20.46
N ALA A 216 -5.34 7.11 19.44
CA ALA A 216 -6.44 6.16 19.34
C ALA A 216 -6.01 4.92 18.56
N PHE A 217 -6.29 3.74 19.13
CA PHE A 217 -5.99 2.45 18.51
C PHE A 217 -7.28 1.77 18.06
N VAL A 218 -7.37 1.48 16.76
CA VAL A 218 -8.47 0.73 16.16
C VAL A 218 -7.95 -0.63 15.75
N TRP A 219 -8.52 -1.68 16.28
CA TRP A 219 -8.14 -3.06 15.99
C TRP A 219 -9.27 -3.75 15.24
N HIS A 220 -8.97 -4.21 14.04
CA HIS A 220 -9.93 -4.96 13.24
C HIS A 220 -9.82 -6.45 13.47
N TYR A 221 -10.96 -7.12 13.45
CA TYR A 221 -11.12 -8.56 13.57
C TYR A 221 -10.68 -9.10 14.95
N ALA A 222 -9.63 -9.94 15.01
CA ALA A 222 -9.23 -10.70 16.21
C ALA A 222 -7.78 -10.40 16.60
N PRO A 223 -7.47 -9.19 17.09
CA PRO A 223 -6.11 -8.77 17.38
C PRO A 223 -5.50 -9.61 18.50
N GLY A 224 -4.23 -9.99 18.32
CA GLY A 224 -3.44 -10.60 19.37
C GLY A 224 -3.99 -11.94 19.89
N ILE A 225 -4.80 -12.66 19.12
CA ILE A 225 -5.28 -14.01 19.51
C ILE A 225 -4.13 -15.01 19.70
N ARG A 226 -2.94 -14.66 19.15
CA ARG A 226 -1.69 -15.36 19.41
C ARG A 226 -0.65 -14.40 19.98
N SER A 227 -0.07 -14.77 21.10
CA SER A 227 1.00 -14.01 21.75
C SER A 227 2.40 -14.44 21.31
N SER A 228 2.52 -15.59 20.64
CA SER A 228 3.76 -16.08 20.05
C SER A 228 3.57 -16.25 18.54
N GLY A 229 4.57 -15.80 17.78
CA GLY A 229 4.60 -16.05 16.36
C GLY A 229 4.64 -17.53 16.03
N TYR A 230 4.37 -17.84 14.78
CA TYR A 230 4.73 -19.12 14.19
C TYR A 230 6.24 -19.26 14.32
N ASP A 231 6.69 -20.29 15.02
CA ASP A 231 8.09 -20.68 15.03
C ASP A 231 8.34 -21.49 13.74
N PRO A 232 9.07 -20.91 12.76
CA PRO A 232 9.39 -21.63 11.54
C PRO A 232 10.51 -22.67 11.76
N GLY A 233 10.63 -23.22 12.96
CA GLY A 233 11.61 -24.24 13.32
C GLY A 233 11.51 -25.54 12.50
N TYR A 234 11.54 -25.41 11.17
CA TYR A 234 11.75 -26.47 10.20
C TYR A 234 13.02 -26.17 9.39
#